data_3f4f001652810ff9efcc66d04f39a804
#
_entry.id   3f4f001652810ff9efcc66d04f39a804
#
_cell.length_a   1.000
_cell.length_b   1.000
_cell.length_c   1.000
_cell.angle_alpha   90.00
_cell.angle_beta   90.00
_cell.angle_gamma   90.00
#
_symmetry.space_group_name_H-M   'P 1'
#
loop_
_entity.id
_entity.type
_entity.pdbx_description
1 polymer ?
#
loop_
_entity_poly.entity_id
_entity_poly.type
_entity_poly.pdbx_seq_one_letter_code
_entity_poly.pdbx_strand_id
1 'polypeptide(L)'
;VFEAVPVRHAEDMNCYGYIIEDGGRRIYYSGDSYEIPEHVINGFLERRIEKIYQDTTNKVSSHRSHFPLSELKELIPEELRGQVFCMHFGCDFSAEIEQLGFNNAEKYLAQQR
;
A
#
# COMPACT_ATOMS: atom_id res chain seq x y z
N VAL A 1 15.64 -7.86 -8.45
CA VAL A 1 14.79 -7.69 -9.63
C VAL A 1 13.62 -6.79 -9.34
N PHE A 2 13.37 -5.84 -10.21
CA PHE A 2 12.26 -4.90 -10.09
C PHE A 2 11.31 -5.09 -11.26
N GLU A 3 10.03 -5.17 -10.99
CA GLU A 3 8.99 -5.17 -12.00
C GLU A 3 8.16 -3.90 -11.84
N ALA A 4 8.09 -3.06 -12.87
CA ALA A 4 7.28 -1.87 -12.88
C ALA A 4 5.82 -2.25 -13.11
N VAL A 5 4.91 -1.72 -12.28
CA VAL A 5 3.48 -2.00 -12.35
C VAL A 5 2.76 -0.68 -12.59
N PRO A 6 2.03 -0.51 -13.71
CA PRO A 6 1.25 0.71 -13.93
C PRO A 6 0.19 0.87 -12.86
N VAL A 7 0.11 2.07 -12.29
CA VAL A 7 -0.89 2.42 -11.28
C VAL A 7 -1.47 3.79 -11.60
N ARG A 8 -2.60 4.12 -10.95
CA ARG A 8 -3.24 5.42 -11.10
C ARG A 8 -2.95 6.31 -9.90
N HIS A 9 -2.57 7.55 -10.17
CA HIS A 9 -2.39 8.59 -9.18
C HIS A 9 -3.20 9.83 -9.56
N ALA A 10 -3.03 10.30 -10.80
CA ALA A 10 -3.81 11.41 -11.35
C ALA A 10 -4.19 11.06 -12.79
N GLU A 11 -5.29 11.64 -13.28
CA GLU A 11 -5.87 11.26 -14.57
C GLU A 11 -4.91 11.34 -15.76
N ASP A 12 -3.99 12.29 -15.73
CA ASP A 12 -3.08 12.59 -16.82
C ASP A 12 -1.61 12.22 -16.51
N MET A 13 -1.37 11.48 -15.43
CA MET A 13 -0.02 11.09 -15.04
C MET A 13 0.18 9.59 -15.16
N ASN A 14 1.27 9.21 -15.78
CA ASN A 14 1.73 7.82 -15.80
C ASN A 14 2.53 7.56 -14.53
N CYS A 15 1.97 6.74 -13.64
CA CYS A 15 2.61 6.38 -12.39
C CYS A 15 2.84 4.88 -12.33
N TYR A 16 3.85 4.48 -11.56
CA TYR A 16 4.22 3.07 -11.44
C TYR A 16 4.44 2.70 -9.98
N GLY A 17 3.87 1.56 -9.59
CA GLY A 17 4.33 0.84 -8.43
C GLY A 17 5.39 -0.16 -8.86
N TYR A 18 5.98 -0.87 -7.91
CA TYR A 18 7.06 -1.81 -8.18
C TYR A 18 6.88 -3.09 -7.37
N ILE A 19 7.06 -4.22 -8.05
CA ILE A 19 7.24 -5.49 -7.38
C ILE A 19 8.75 -5.71 -7.30
N ILE A 20 9.26 -5.87 -6.08
CA ILE A 20 10.67 -6.04 -5.79
C ILE A 20 10.87 -7.48 -5.33
N GLU A 21 11.73 -8.21 -6.01
CA GLU A 21 12.06 -9.58 -5.64
C GLU A 21 13.50 -9.65 -5.13
N ASP A 22 13.67 -10.23 -3.95
CA ASP A 22 14.96 -10.40 -3.32
C ASP A 22 14.97 -11.72 -2.53
N GLY A 23 15.84 -12.64 -2.89
CA GLY A 23 16.00 -13.91 -2.18
C GLY A 23 14.73 -14.76 -2.12
N GLY A 24 13.92 -14.73 -3.17
CA GLY A 24 12.65 -15.45 -3.23
C GLY A 24 11.48 -14.75 -2.56
N ARG A 25 11.72 -13.55 -1.99
CA ARG A 25 10.68 -12.73 -1.37
C ARG A 25 10.23 -11.66 -2.34
N ARG A 26 8.92 -11.44 -2.41
CA ARG A 26 8.32 -10.39 -3.24
C ARG A 26 7.61 -9.37 -2.37
N ILE A 27 7.88 -8.11 -2.65
CA ILE A 27 7.30 -6.96 -1.94
C ILE A 27 6.72 -6.03 -3.00
N TYR A 28 5.52 -5.51 -2.74
CA TYR A 28 4.93 -4.48 -3.59
C TYR A 28 5.11 -3.11 -2.94
N TYR A 29 5.58 -2.15 -3.71
CA TYR A 29 5.69 -0.74 -3.35
C TYR A 29 4.86 0.08 -4.32
N SER A 30 3.83 0.76 -3.83
CA SER A 30 2.84 1.42 -4.70
C SER A 30 3.35 2.69 -5.39
N GLY A 31 4.32 3.39 -4.80
CA GLY A 31 4.54 4.77 -5.16
C GLY A 31 3.30 5.60 -4.82
N ASP A 32 3.12 6.73 -5.47
CA ASP A 32 1.90 7.52 -5.35
C ASP A 32 0.79 6.86 -6.17
N SER A 33 -0.28 6.41 -5.51
CA SER A 33 -1.32 5.64 -6.19
C SER A 33 -2.63 5.65 -5.41
N TYR A 34 -3.75 5.71 -6.13
CA TYR A 34 -5.06 5.56 -5.52
C TYR A 34 -5.70 4.19 -5.77
N GLU A 35 -4.95 3.25 -6.34
CA GLU A 35 -5.46 1.90 -6.56
C GLU A 35 -4.37 0.86 -6.34
N ILE A 36 -4.81 -0.37 -6.07
CA ILE A 36 -3.92 -1.54 -6.06
C ILE A 36 -4.37 -2.43 -7.22
N PRO A 37 -3.52 -2.71 -8.20
CA PRO A 37 -3.90 -3.56 -9.32
C PRO A 37 -4.35 -4.95 -8.88
N GLU A 38 -5.33 -5.50 -9.58
CA GLU A 38 -5.93 -6.77 -9.22
C GLU A 38 -4.90 -7.90 -9.11
N HIS A 39 -3.94 -7.96 -10.01
CA HIS A 39 -2.91 -9.01 -9.98
C HIS A 39 -1.99 -8.89 -8.75
N VAL A 40 -1.80 -7.68 -8.23
CA VAL A 40 -1.04 -7.45 -7.00
C VAL A 40 -1.85 -7.96 -5.79
N ILE A 41 -3.12 -7.60 -5.72
CA ILE A 41 -3.99 -8.08 -4.63
C ILE A 41 -4.09 -9.60 -4.65
N ASN A 42 -4.31 -10.20 -5.81
CA ASN A 42 -4.38 -11.66 -5.92
C ASN A 42 -3.06 -12.31 -5.50
N GLY A 43 -1.93 -11.75 -5.92
CA GLY A 43 -0.62 -12.22 -5.51
C GLY A 43 -0.41 -12.13 -3.99
N PHE A 44 -0.90 -11.08 -3.37
CA PHE A 44 -0.81 -10.89 -1.92
C PHE A 44 -1.70 -11.89 -1.18
N LEU A 45 -2.96 -12.04 -1.61
CA LEU A 45 -3.90 -12.97 -0.97
C LEU A 45 -3.47 -14.43 -1.14
N GLU A 46 -2.81 -14.76 -2.24
CA GLU A 46 -2.26 -16.09 -2.51
C GLU A 46 -0.86 -16.29 -1.91
N ARG A 47 -0.37 -15.30 -1.18
CA ARG A 47 0.93 -15.30 -0.49
C ARG A 47 2.14 -15.38 -1.43
N ARG A 48 1.97 -14.98 -2.69
CA ARG A 48 3.08 -14.82 -3.64
C ARG A 48 3.78 -13.47 -3.46
N ILE A 49 3.06 -12.49 -2.93
CA ILE A 49 3.61 -11.20 -2.50
C ILE A 49 3.53 -11.17 -0.98
N GLU A 50 4.67 -10.98 -0.32
CA GLU A 50 4.78 -11.08 1.14
C GLU A 50 4.33 -9.83 1.86
N LYS A 51 4.65 -8.66 1.31
CA LYS A 51 4.35 -7.37 1.94
C LYS A 51 3.89 -6.35 0.91
N ILE A 52 3.03 -5.44 1.36
CA ILE A 52 2.57 -4.31 0.55
C ILE A 52 2.92 -3.01 1.29
N TYR A 53 3.55 -2.08 0.58
CA TYR A 53 3.73 -0.70 1.00
C TYR A 53 2.81 0.15 0.14
N GLN A 54 1.73 0.66 0.72
CA GLN A 54 0.67 1.33 -0.03
C GLN A 54 0.51 2.79 0.38
N ASP A 55 0.52 3.68 -0.60
CA ASP A 55 0.12 5.07 -0.46
C ASP A 55 -1.34 5.12 0.01
N THR A 56 -1.58 5.74 1.17
CA THR A 56 -2.86 5.63 1.87
C THR A 56 -3.30 7.00 2.38
N THR A 57 -4.60 7.26 2.33
CA THR A 57 -5.22 8.46 2.90
C THR A 57 -6.42 8.09 3.76
N ASN A 58 -6.72 8.89 4.76
CA ASN A 58 -7.95 8.74 5.54
C ASN A 58 -9.09 9.62 5.00
N LYS A 59 -8.85 10.33 3.91
CA LYS A 59 -9.82 11.23 3.30
C LYS A 59 -10.44 10.60 2.06
N VAL A 60 -11.76 10.79 1.90
CA VAL A 60 -12.45 10.42 0.67
C VAL A 60 -12.70 11.70 -0.10
N SER A 61 -12.21 11.76 -1.32
CA SER A 61 -12.29 12.93 -2.18
C SER A 61 -12.77 12.54 -3.58
N SER A 62 -13.42 13.46 -4.27
CA SER A 62 -13.79 13.28 -5.68
C SER A 62 -12.56 13.24 -6.59
N HIS A 63 -11.45 13.84 -6.14
CA HIS A 63 -10.16 13.77 -6.83
C HIS A 63 -9.26 12.79 -6.09
N ARG A 64 -9.26 11.54 -6.55
CA ARG A 64 -8.49 10.47 -5.90
C ARG A 64 -7.06 10.50 -6.41
N SER A 65 -6.11 10.60 -5.49
CA SER A 65 -4.69 10.47 -5.78
C SER A 65 -4.00 9.47 -4.85
N HIS A 66 -4.65 9.12 -3.75
CA HIS A 66 -4.14 8.18 -2.74
C HIS A 66 -5.22 7.13 -2.43
N PHE A 67 -4.81 5.96 -1.97
CA PHE A 67 -5.74 4.87 -1.67
C PHE A 67 -6.44 5.11 -0.33
N PRO A 68 -7.79 5.16 -0.30
CA PRO A 68 -8.50 5.40 0.96
C PRO A 68 -8.35 4.24 1.93
N LEU A 69 -8.06 4.56 3.19
CA LEU A 69 -7.93 3.57 4.26
C LEU A 69 -9.23 2.77 4.43
N SER A 70 -10.38 3.41 4.25
CA SER A 70 -11.69 2.75 4.33
C SER A 70 -11.88 1.65 3.30
N GLU A 71 -11.29 1.80 2.11
CA GLU A 71 -11.33 0.77 1.08
C GLU A 71 -10.27 -0.30 1.33
N LEU A 72 -9.13 0.08 1.87
CA LEU A 72 -8.07 -0.86 2.19
C LEU A 72 -8.52 -1.88 3.24
N LYS A 73 -9.24 -1.45 4.26
CA LYS A 73 -9.75 -2.35 5.30
C LYS A 73 -10.77 -3.35 4.77
N GLU A 74 -11.54 -2.97 3.73
CA GLU A 74 -12.49 -3.89 3.09
C GLU A 74 -11.78 -4.91 2.20
N LEU A 75 -10.65 -4.52 1.63
CA LEU A 75 -9.91 -5.31 0.67
C LEU A 75 -9.01 -6.35 1.33
N ILE A 76 -8.42 -6.03 2.48
CA ILE A 76 -7.41 -6.86 3.14
C ILE A 76 -8.02 -7.58 4.34
N PRO A 77 -7.97 -8.93 4.38
CA PRO A 77 -8.40 -9.71 5.55
C PRO A 77 -7.59 -9.33 6.80
N GLU A 78 -8.22 -9.37 7.97
CA GLU A 78 -7.57 -9.00 9.23
C GLU A 78 -6.24 -9.72 9.47
N GLU A 79 -6.19 -11.00 9.16
CA GLU A 79 -5.00 -11.83 9.40
C GLU A 79 -3.81 -11.44 8.53
N LEU A 80 -4.02 -10.68 7.46
CA LEU A 80 -2.96 -10.23 6.56
C LEU A 80 -2.60 -8.76 6.73
N ARG A 81 -3.34 -8.01 7.56
CA ARG A 81 -3.12 -6.57 7.73
C ARG A 81 -1.75 -6.24 8.31
N GLY A 82 -1.19 -7.13 9.12
CA GLY A 82 0.16 -6.94 9.67
C GLY A 82 1.28 -6.94 8.64
N GLN A 83 0.98 -7.34 7.40
CA GLN A 83 1.93 -7.35 6.29
C GLN A 83 1.71 -6.18 5.32
N VAL A 84 0.77 -5.29 5.64
CA VAL A 84 0.50 -4.09 4.85
C VAL A 84 1.00 -2.88 5.62
N PHE A 85 1.87 -2.11 4.98
CA PHE A 85 2.49 -0.92 5.53
C PHE A 85 1.90 0.29 4.82
N CYS A 86 1.16 1.11 5.57
CA CYS A 86 0.54 2.30 5.02
C CYS A 86 1.53 3.46 5.03
N MET A 87 1.75 4.03 3.85
CA MET A 87 2.49 5.26 3.68
C MET A 87 1.47 6.39 3.57
N HIS A 88 1.68 7.48 4.28
CA HIS A 88 0.73 8.59 4.24
C HIS A 88 1.46 9.92 4.18
N PHE A 89 0.82 10.87 3.54
CA PHE A 89 1.34 12.21 3.37
C PHE A 89 0.33 13.22 3.92
N GLY A 90 0.82 14.29 4.54
CA GLY A 90 -0.01 15.34 5.08
C GLY A 90 -0.46 15.07 6.51
N CYS A 91 -1.75 14.80 6.72
CA CYS A 91 -2.28 14.61 8.07
C CYS A 91 -1.83 13.29 8.68
N ASP A 92 -1.52 13.30 9.97
CA ASP A 92 -1.17 12.10 10.72
C ASP A 92 -2.46 11.37 11.11
N PHE A 93 -2.62 10.13 10.63
CA PHE A 93 -3.70 9.23 11.02
C PHE A 93 -3.17 7.86 11.44
N SER A 94 -1.99 7.86 12.05
CA SER A 94 -1.30 6.65 12.51
C SER A 94 -2.16 5.81 13.45
N ALA A 95 -2.93 6.44 14.34
CA ALA A 95 -3.80 5.74 15.27
C ALA A 95 -4.88 4.93 14.54
N GLU A 96 -5.47 5.50 13.50
CA GLU A 96 -6.49 4.82 12.69
C GLU A 96 -5.89 3.61 11.96
N ILE A 97 -4.69 3.77 11.40
CA ILE A 97 -3.96 2.69 10.73
C ILE A 97 -3.71 1.53 11.69
N GLU A 98 -3.19 1.83 12.86
CA GLU A 98 -2.84 0.83 13.87
C GLU A 98 -4.07 0.12 14.46
N GLN A 99 -5.16 0.85 14.68
CA GLN A 99 -6.42 0.27 15.18
C GLN A 99 -7.00 -0.77 14.23
N LEU A 100 -6.79 -0.61 12.94
CA LEU A 100 -7.27 -1.56 11.93
C LEU A 100 -6.34 -2.76 11.75
N GLY A 101 -5.16 -2.74 12.39
CA GLY A 101 -4.19 -3.82 12.33
C GLY A 101 -3.12 -3.64 11.27
N PHE A 102 -3.15 -2.55 10.51
CA PHE A 102 -2.13 -2.22 9.54
C PHE A 102 -0.89 -1.63 10.22
N ASN A 103 0.25 -1.70 9.55
CA ASN A 103 1.47 -1.05 10.00
C ASN A 103 1.59 0.36 9.42
N ASN A 104 2.18 1.25 10.20
CA ASN A 104 2.53 2.58 9.73
C ASN A 104 3.98 2.53 9.23
N ALA A 105 4.17 2.73 7.92
CA ALA A 105 5.48 2.63 7.30
C ALA A 105 6.46 3.65 7.86
N GLU A 106 6.03 4.88 8.14
CA GLU A 106 6.89 5.91 8.70
C GLU A 106 7.43 5.52 10.07
N LYS A 107 6.58 4.99 10.94
CA LYS A 107 6.98 4.52 12.27
C LYS A 107 7.96 3.36 12.17
N TYR A 108 7.68 2.42 11.27
CA TYR A 108 8.56 1.27 11.04
C TYR A 108 9.94 1.72 10.58
N LEU A 109 10.01 2.62 9.59
CA LEU A 109 11.26 3.14 9.07
C LEU A 109 12.03 3.93 10.11
N ALA A 110 11.34 4.69 10.97
CA ALA A 110 11.96 5.43 12.05
C ALA A 110 12.63 4.51 13.07
N GLN A 111 12.04 3.33 13.31
CA GLN A 111 12.60 2.32 14.23
C GLN A 111 13.82 1.60 13.64
N GLN A 112 14.00 1.62 12.33
CA GLN A 112 15.13 0.98 11.64
C GLN A 112 16.38 1.85 11.62
N ARG A 113 16.28 3.12 11.98
CA ARG A 113 17.41 4.05 11.96
C ARG A 113 18.31 3.94 13.18
#